data_1229041662255e2d4ca53a1e9defeaaf
#
_entry.id   1229041662255e2d4ca53a1e9defeaaf
#
_cell.length_a   1.000
_cell.length_b   1.000
_cell.length_c   1.000
_cell.angle_alpha   90.00
_cell.angle_beta   90.00
_cell.angle_gamma   90.00
#
_symmetry.space_group_name_H-M   'P 1'
#
loop_
_entity.id
_entity.type
_entity.pdbx_description
1 polymer ?
#
loop_
_entity_poly.entity_id
_entity_poly.type
_entity_poly.pdbx_seq_one_letter_code
_entity_poly.pdbx_strand_id
1 'polypeptide(L)'
;MRHKVAGWKLGRNTSHRRSLLRNLVTSLILEERIETTVPKAKAMRPNVEKMITLGKRGDLSARRQAAAYLMTSAAVDKLFDTIGPRFGDRQGGYLRIIRSGWQKGDGADKAFIELLGSEKMLDEKRQKRSEARSKRVAETKKAMEEAEARAGQEGGPEAAGGDKKE
;
A
#
# COMPACT_ATOMS: atom_id res chain seq x y z
N MET A 1 9.25 -11.75 39.08
CA MET A 1 9.46 -10.89 37.87
C MET A 1 9.74 -11.77 36.67
N ARG A 2 9.15 -11.50 35.50
CA ARG A 2 9.45 -12.25 34.27
C ARG A 2 10.53 -11.48 33.49
N HIS A 3 11.72 -12.05 33.38
CA HIS A 3 12.81 -11.47 32.61
C HIS A 3 12.76 -11.92 31.16
N LYS A 4 13.38 -11.15 30.24
CA LYS A 4 13.51 -11.45 28.79
C LYS A 4 12.16 -11.66 28.05
N VAL A 5 11.07 -11.13 28.54
CA VAL A 5 9.73 -11.17 27.90
C VAL A 5 9.50 -9.84 27.18
N ALA A 6 10.34 -9.54 26.20
CA ALA A 6 10.15 -8.37 25.34
C ALA A 6 9.38 -8.76 24.08
N GLY A 7 8.50 -7.86 23.62
CA GLY A 7 7.81 -7.97 22.35
C GLY A 7 6.41 -8.56 22.44
N TRP A 8 5.75 -8.56 21.29
CA TRP A 8 4.35 -8.95 21.12
C TRP A 8 4.24 -10.37 20.55
N LYS A 9 3.54 -11.26 21.26
CA LYS A 9 3.28 -12.63 20.77
C LYS A 9 2.30 -12.64 19.58
N LEU A 10 1.38 -11.68 19.50
CA LEU A 10 0.37 -11.52 18.43
C LEU A 10 -0.51 -12.76 18.20
N GLY A 11 -0.73 -13.59 19.24
CA GLY A 11 -1.51 -14.82 19.15
C GLY A 11 -0.92 -15.87 18.19
N ARG A 12 0.40 -15.86 17.94
CA ARG A 12 1.05 -16.69 16.92
C ARG A 12 2.24 -17.46 17.49
N ASN A 13 2.53 -18.64 16.93
CA ASN A 13 3.76 -19.35 17.18
C ASN A 13 4.97 -18.56 16.61
N THR A 14 6.17 -18.99 16.94
CA THR A 14 7.40 -18.24 16.62
C THR A 14 7.66 -18.12 15.12
N SER A 15 7.45 -19.19 14.35
CA SER A 15 7.65 -19.21 12.90
C SER A 15 6.66 -18.31 12.18
N HIS A 16 5.37 -18.45 12.49
CA HIS A 16 4.29 -17.64 11.90
C HIS A 16 4.46 -16.14 12.26
N ARG A 17 4.83 -15.82 13.50
CA ARG A 17 5.10 -14.43 13.90
C ARG A 17 6.29 -13.84 13.14
N ARG A 18 7.37 -14.62 12.93
CA ARG A 18 8.52 -14.19 12.13
C ARG A 18 8.12 -13.90 10.69
N SER A 19 7.36 -14.79 10.06
CA SER A 19 6.87 -14.60 8.68
C SER A 19 5.94 -13.39 8.57
N LEU A 20 5.02 -13.20 9.52
CA LEU A 20 4.17 -12.01 9.57
C LEU A 20 4.97 -10.72 9.61
N LEU A 21 5.96 -10.61 10.49
CA LEU A 21 6.77 -9.40 10.62
C LEU A 21 7.63 -9.16 9.37
N ARG A 22 8.21 -10.20 8.77
CA ARG A 22 8.97 -10.08 7.52
C ARG A 22 8.09 -9.56 6.38
N ASN A 23 6.89 -10.10 6.21
CA ASN A 23 5.94 -9.65 5.20
C ASN A 23 5.53 -8.19 5.41
N LEU A 24 5.17 -7.80 6.64
CA LEU A 24 4.80 -6.41 6.95
C LEU A 24 5.95 -5.42 6.68
N VAL A 25 7.18 -5.78 7.04
CA VAL A 25 8.36 -4.94 6.78
C VAL A 25 8.62 -4.83 5.27
N THR A 26 8.54 -5.93 4.53
CA THR A 26 8.72 -5.93 3.08
C THR A 26 7.66 -5.04 2.40
N SER A 27 6.39 -5.19 2.78
CA SER A 27 5.30 -4.36 2.26
C SER A 27 5.50 -2.88 2.59
N LEU A 28 5.95 -2.55 3.81
CA LEU A 28 6.19 -1.16 4.18
C LEU A 28 7.33 -0.52 3.37
N ILE A 29 8.40 -1.27 3.10
CA ILE A 29 9.51 -0.77 2.27
C ILE A 29 9.02 -0.52 0.84
N LEU A 30 8.20 -1.41 0.27
CA LEU A 30 7.67 -1.27 -1.08
C LEU A 30 6.65 -0.12 -1.20
N GLU A 31 5.70 -0.05 -0.28
CA GLU A 31 4.57 0.90 -0.35
C GLU A 31 4.82 2.21 0.41
N GLU A 32 5.82 2.25 1.30
CA GLU A 32 6.18 3.36 2.20
C GLU A 32 5.10 3.74 3.23
N ARG A 33 3.86 3.32 3.02
CA ARG A 33 2.73 3.48 3.95
C ARG A 33 1.80 2.28 3.84
N ILE A 34 1.52 1.63 4.97
CA ILE A 34 0.57 0.53 5.06
C ILE A 34 -0.41 0.74 6.22
N GLU A 35 -1.62 0.17 6.09
CA GLU A 35 -2.59 0.13 7.16
C GLU A 35 -2.56 -1.24 7.83
N THR A 36 -2.51 -1.26 9.17
CA THR A 36 -2.52 -2.47 9.97
C THR A 36 -3.07 -2.20 11.37
N THR A 37 -3.16 -3.22 12.23
CA THR A 37 -3.56 -3.00 13.61
C THR A 37 -2.42 -2.39 14.44
N VAL A 38 -2.77 -1.57 15.44
CA VAL A 38 -1.79 -0.89 16.33
C VAL A 38 -0.75 -1.83 16.94
N PRO A 39 -1.11 -3.02 17.48
CA PRO A 39 -0.11 -3.96 18.01
C PRO A 39 0.87 -4.46 16.95
N LYS A 40 0.42 -4.72 15.71
CA LYS A 40 1.31 -5.15 14.62
C LYS A 40 2.24 -4.02 14.21
N ALA A 41 1.72 -2.77 14.07
CA ALA A 41 2.52 -1.59 13.77
C ALA A 41 3.63 -1.37 14.81
N LYS A 42 3.31 -1.47 16.10
CA LYS A 42 4.28 -1.36 17.18
C LYS A 42 5.32 -2.50 17.17
N ALA A 43 4.88 -3.73 16.88
CA ALA A 43 5.77 -4.90 16.85
C ALA A 43 6.76 -4.88 15.68
N MET A 44 6.38 -4.34 14.52
CA MET A 44 7.26 -4.30 13.34
C MET A 44 8.26 -3.13 13.37
N ARG A 45 7.99 -2.05 14.12
CA ARG A 45 8.80 -0.84 14.18
C ARG A 45 10.30 -1.11 14.37
N PRO A 46 10.77 -1.88 15.37
CA PRO A 46 12.20 -2.10 15.56
C PRO A 46 12.86 -2.86 14.40
N ASN A 47 12.12 -3.74 13.72
CA ASN A 47 12.64 -4.46 12.56
C ASN A 47 12.82 -3.55 11.36
N VAL A 48 11.87 -2.63 11.11
CA VAL A 48 11.99 -1.63 10.03
C VAL A 48 13.15 -0.68 10.30
N GLU A 49 13.28 -0.18 11.52
CA GLU A 49 14.39 0.72 11.91
C GLU A 49 15.74 0.03 11.70
N LYS A 50 15.85 -1.26 12.03
CA LYS A 50 17.05 -2.05 11.76
C LYS A 50 17.33 -2.18 10.27
N MET A 51 16.31 -2.43 9.44
CA MET A 51 16.49 -2.52 7.98
C MET A 51 16.96 -1.18 7.39
N ILE A 52 16.39 -0.06 7.81
CA ILE A 52 16.82 1.28 7.35
C ILE A 52 18.25 1.56 7.79
N THR A 53 18.63 1.19 9.00
CA THR A 53 20.04 1.32 9.46
C THR A 53 21.00 0.51 8.58
N LEU A 54 20.63 -0.71 8.16
CA LEU A 54 21.42 -1.49 7.20
C LEU A 54 21.47 -0.80 5.82
N GLY A 55 20.36 -0.24 5.34
CA GLY A 55 20.32 0.54 4.10
C GLY A 55 21.25 1.75 4.11
N LYS A 56 21.35 2.45 5.24
CA LYS A 56 22.28 3.58 5.43
C LYS A 56 23.75 3.17 5.39
N ARG A 57 24.08 2.00 5.91
CA ARG A 57 25.46 1.48 5.89
C ARG A 57 25.96 1.22 4.47
N GLY A 58 25.12 0.73 3.58
CA GLY A 58 25.41 0.54 2.17
C GLY A 58 26.42 -0.55 1.81
N ASP A 59 27.06 -1.20 2.79
CA ASP A 59 28.08 -2.21 2.57
C ASP A 59 27.47 -3.54 2.07
N LEU A 60 28.29 -4.38 1.44
CA LEU A 60 27.86 -5.69 0.94
C LEU A 60 27.33 -6.59 2.07
N SER A 61 27.91 -6.50 3.26
CA SER A 61 27.47 -7.25 4.43
C SER A 61 26.07 -6.84 4.87
N ALA A 62 25.78 -5.52 4.91
CA ALA A 62 24.44 -5.01 5.21
C ALA A 62 23.42 -5.44 4.15
N ARG A 63 23.79 -5.40 2.85
CA ARG A 63 22.91 -5.85 1.75
C ARG A 63 22.55 -7.34 1.88
N ARG A 64 23.54 -8.20 2.21
CA ARG A 64 23.31 -9.63 2.48
C ARG A 64 22.38 -9.85 3.68
N GLN A 65 22.56 -9.10 4.77
CA GLN A 65 21.71 -9.18 5.96
C GLN A 65 20.28 -8.74 5.67
N ALA A 66 20.09 -7.66 4.91
CA ALA A 66 18.78 -7.18 4.49
C ALA A 66 18.09 -8.20 3.57
N ALA A 67 18.80 -8.76 2.59
CA ALA A 67 18.29 -9.79 1.68
C ALA A 67 17.88 -11.08 2.43
N ALA A 68 18.57 -11.46 3.47
CA ALA A 68 18.18 -12.61 4.32
C ALA A 68 16.87 -12.35 5.10
N TYR A 69 16.51 -11.10 5.34
CA TYR A 69 15.30 -10.73 6.08
C TYR A 69 14.12 -10.38 5.17
N LEU A 70 14.32 -9.56 4.15
CA LEU A 70 13.27 -9.14 3.21
C LEU A 70 12.87 -10.29 2.29
N MET A 71 11.61 -10.27 1.82
CA MET A 71 11.05 -11.37 1.04
C MET A 71 11.25 -11.20 -0.46
N THR A 72 11.55 -9.99 -0.95
CA THR A 72 11.69 -9.68 -2.38
C THR A 72 12.96 -8.88 -2.65
N SER A 73 13.59 -9.12 -3.81
CA SER A 73 14.77 -8.35 -4.28
C SER A 73 14.42 -6.88 -4.48
N ALA A 74 13.26 -6.59 -5.07
CA ALA A 74 12.80 -5.21 -5.27
C ALA A 74 12.73 -4.38 -3.99
N ALA A 75 12.38 -5.00 -2.85
CA ALA A 75 12.41 -4.31 -1.56
C ALA A 75 13.85 -4.03 -1.08
N VAL A 76 14.79 -4.96 -1.37
CA VAL A 76 16.20 -4.73 -1.05
C VAL A 76 16.75 -3.58 -1.88
N ASP A 77 16.52 -3.57 -3.19
CA ASP A 77 16.98 -2.51 -4.08
C ASP A 77 16.39 -1.16 -3.68
N LYS A 78 15.07 -1.08 -3.44
CA LYS A 78 14.44 0.15 -2.95
C LYS A 78 15.00 0.63 -1.59
N LEU A 79 15.33 -0.30 -0.70
CA LEU A 79 15.92 0.03 0.60
C LEU A 79 17.28 0.71 0.46
N PHE A 80 18.16 0.21 -0.42
CA PHE A 80 19.51 0.73 -0.57
C PHE A 80 19.59 1.93 -1.51
N ASP A 81 18.82 1.94 -2.58
CA ASP A 81 18.90 2.97 -3.63
C ASP A 81 18.08 4.22 -3.28
N THR A 82 16.96 4.07 -2.57
CA THR A 82 16.03 5.18 -2.30
C THR A 82 15.92 5.53 -0.82
N ILE A 83 15.66 4.53 0.03
CA ILE A 83 15.33 4.77 1.45
C ILE A 83 16.60 5.07 2.25
N GLY A 84 17.67 4.31 2.06
CA GLY A 84 18.95 4.51 2.75
C GLY A 84 19.48 5.92 2.63
N PRO A 85 19.68 6.44 1.40
CA PRO A 85 20.11 7.82 1.16
C PRO A 85 19.17 8.88 1.75
N ARG A 86 17.84 8.69 1.67
CA ARG A 86 16.85 9.61 2.24
C ARG A 86 17.04 9.86 3.73
N PHE A 87 17.45 8.84 4.47
CA PHE A 87 17.62 8.91 5.92
C PHE A 87 19.07 9.07 6.37
N GLY A 88 20.00 9.42 5.46
CA GLY A 88 21.43 9.55 5.74
C GLY A 88 21.75 10.32 7.03
N ASP A 89 21.17 11.51 7.19
CA ASP A 89 21.44 12.44 8.29
C ASP A 89 20.64 12.13 9.57
N ARG A 90 19.61 11.28 9.49
CA ARG A 90 18.73 11.00 10.63
C ARG A 90 19.22 9.79 11.43
N GLN A 91 19.33 9.93 12.74
CA GLN A 91 19.80 8.85 13.64
C GLN A 91 18.63 8.18 14.40
N GLY A 92 17.68 7.57 13.66
CA GLY A 92 16.53 6.88 14.24
C GLY A 92 15.21 7.63 14.09
N GLY A 93 14.12 7.00 14.55
CA GLY A 93 12.78 7.58 14.41
C GLY A 93 12.35 7.75 12.97
N TYR A 94 12.60 6.76 12.11
CA TYR A 94 12.31 6.81 10.68
C TYR A 94 10.82 6.65 10.35
N LEU A 95 10.01 6.27 11.35
CA LEU A 95 8.63 5.85 11.18
C LEU A 95 7.66 6.71 11.98
N ARG A 96 6.46 6.90 11.44
CA ARG A 96 5.31 7.48 12.14
C ARG A 96 4.17 6.46 12.16
N ILE A 97 3.49 6.35 13.29
CA ILE A 97 2.29 5.53 13.46
C ILE A 97 1.12 6.48 13.75
N ILE A 98 0.11 6.48 12.89
CA ILE A 98 -1.07 7.35 12.97
C ILE A 98 -2.29 6.44 13.16
N ARG A 99 -3.08 6.63 14.21
CA ARG A 99 -4.32 5.88 14.41
C ARG A 99 -5.35 6.22 13.33
N SER A 100 -6.00 5.19 12.78
CA SER A 100 -6.95 5.32 11.67
C SER A 100 -8.40 5.04 12.09
N GLY A 101 -8.64 4.55 13.31
CA GLY A 101 -9.96 4.14 13.78
C GLY A 101 -10.03 2.66 14.10
N TRP A 102 -11.19 2.04 13.92
CA TRP A 102 -11.46 0.66 14.29
C TRP A 102 -11.69 -0.22 13.07
N GLN A 103 -11.39 -1.49 13.20
CA GLN A 103 -11.68 -2.51 12.21
C GLN A 103 -13.14 -2.95 12.35
N LYS A 104 -13.87 -2.97 11.24
CA LYS A 104 -15.24 -3.50 11.22
C LYS A 104 -15.22 -5.00 11.57
N GLY A 105 -16.11 -5.42 12.45
CA GLY A 105 -16.25 -6.80 12.90
C GLY A 105 -15.68 -7.03 14.30
N ASP A 106 -14.36 -6.91 14.48
CA ASP A 106 -13.70 -7.20 15.77
C ASP A 106 -13.36 -5.96 16.62
N GLY A 107 -13.62 -4.74 16.08
CA GLY A 107 -13.34 -3.49 16.79
C GLY A 107 -11.85 -3.22 17.08
N ALA A 108 -10.92 -3.94 16.43
CA ALA A 108 -9.50 -3.78 16.67
C ALA A 108 -9.00 -2.39 16.23
N ASP A 109 -8.18 -1.74 17.06
CA ASP A 109 -7.53 -0.46 16.72
C ASP A 109 -6.66 -0.60 15.48
N LYS A 110 -6.95 0.20 14.44
CA LYS A 110 -6.17 0.31 13.20
C LYS A 110 -5.23 1.51 13.24
N ALA A 111 -4.11 1.37 12.55
CA ALA A 111 -3.16 2.44 12.36
C ALA A 111 -2.50 2.37 10.99
N PHE A 112 -2.21 3.55 10.44
CA PHE A 112 -1.22 3.68 9.39
C PHE A 112 0.18 3.70 10.00
N ILE A 113 1.09 2.95 9.41
CA ILE A 113 2.51 3.08 9.65
C ILE A 113 3.15 3.56 8.35
N GLU A 114 3.95 4.62 8.43
CA GLU A 114 4.56 5.28 7.27
C GLU A 114 6.02 5.64 7.53
N LEU A 115 6.80 5.69 6.46
CA LEU A 115 8.16 6.23 6.47
C LEU A 115 8.08 7.77 6.42
N LEU A 116 8.88 8.44 7.22
CA LEU A 116 8.98 9.90 7.16
C LEU A 116 9.58 10.35 5.82
N GLY A 117 9.09 11.47 5.28
CA GLY A 117 9.53 11.99 3.98
C GLY A 117 8.91 11.28 2.77
N SER A 118 7.96 10.35 2.99
CA SER A 118 7.18 9.73 1.91
C SER A 118 6.01 10.59 1.43
N GLU A 119 5.72 11.70 2.10
CA GLU A 119 4.55 12.54 1.85
C GLU A 119 4.47 12.98 0.37
N LYS A 120 5.56 13.49 -0.20
CA LYS A 120 5.60 13.90 -1.61
C LYS A 120 5.29 12.75 -2.58
N MET A 121 5.89 11.58 -2.36
CA MET A 121 5.64 10.39 -3.19
C MET A 121 4.21 9.86 -3.04
N LEU A 122 3.64 9.96 -1.85
CA LEU A 122 2.26 9.57 -1.59
C LEU A 122 1.27 10.53 -2.28
N ASP A 123 1.55 11.81 -2.27
CA ASP A 123 0.74 12.83 -2.95
C ASP A 123 0.80 12.66 -4.47
N GLU A 124 1.99 12.43 -5.05
CA GLU A 124 2.15 12.10 -6.47
C GLU A 124 1.39 10.83 -6.87
N LYS A 125 1.50 9.78 -6.04
CA LYS A 125 0.77 8.51 -6.26
C LYS A 125 -0.75 8.72 -6.17
N ARG A 126 -1.19 9.60 -5.29
CA ARG A 126 -2.59 9.98 -5.11
C ARG A 126 -3.11 10.79 -6.31
N GLN A 127 -2.33 11.75 -6.79
CA GLN A 127 -2.64 12.52 -7.98
C GLN A 127 -2.75 11.64 -9.23
N LYS A 128 -1.74 10.81 -9.52
CA LYS A 128 -1.77 9.84 -10.63
C LYS A 128 -2.98 8.91 -10.58
N ARG A 129 -3.37 8.50 -9.37
CA ARG A 129 -4.54 7.62 -9.17
C ARG A 129 -5.86 8.37 -9.40
N SER A 130 -5.96 9.63 -9.01
CA SER A 130 -7.13 10.47 -9.26
C SER A 130 -7.28 10.80 -10.75
N GLU A 131 -6.18 11.12 -11.43
CA GLU A 131 -6.13 11.35 -12.87
C GLU A 131 -6.52 10.11 -13.69
N ALA A 132 -6.00 8.94 -13.30
CA ALA A 132 -6.38 7.69 -13.96
C ALA A 132 -7.87 7.35 -13.75
N ARG A 133 -8.42 7.67 -12.58
CA ARG A 133 -9.84 7.50 -12.30
C ARG A 133 -10.70 8.46 -13.11
N SER A 134 -10.32 9.73 -13.19
CA SER A 134 -11.06 10.73 -13.98
C SER A 134 -11.04 10.40 -15.47
N LYS A 135 -9.91 9.94 -16.02
CA LYS A 135 -9.81 9.47 -17.40
C LYS A 135 -10.77 8.30 -17.68
N ARG A 136 -10.79 7.28 -16.81
CA ARG A 136 -11.71 6.14 -16.96
C ARG A 136 -13.17 6.56 -16.89
N VAL A 137 -13.53 7.48 -15.99
CA VAL A 137 -14.90 8.01 -15.89
C VAL A 137 -15.27 8.80 -17.13
N ALA A 138 -14.36 9.60 -17.69
CA ALA A 138 -14.57 10.33 -18.92
C ALA A 138 -14.75 9.41 -20.14
N GLU A 139 -13.94 8.34 -20.23
CA GLU A 139 -14.05 7.31 -21.28
C GLU A 139 -15.37 6.54 -21.20
N THR A 140 -15.78 6.13 -19.99
CA THR A 140 -17.07 5.45 -19.80
C THR A 140 -18.24 6.36 -20.14
N LYS A 141 -18.17 7.67 -19.79
CA LYS A 141 -19.20 8.63 -20.12
C LYS A 141 -19.33 8.84 -21.64
N LYS A 142 -18.21 8.99 -22.34
CA LYS A 142 -18.18 9.07 -23.80
C LYS A 142 -18.75 7.81 -24.47
N ALA A 143 -18.35 6.63 -23.99
CA ALA A 143 -18.87 5.39 -24.52
C ALA A 143 -20.37 5.22 -24.29
N MET A 144 -20.91 5.71 -23.17
CA MET A 144 -22.37 5.74 -22.94
C MET A 144 -23.06 6.72 -23.85
N GLU A 145 -22.56 7.94 -24.04
CA GLU A 145 -23.10 8.94 -24.95
C GLU A 145 -23.12 8.45 -26.42
N GLU A 146 -22.04 7.77 -26.86
CA GLU A 146 -21.96 7.15 -28.19
C GLU A 146 -22.94 5.99 -28.35
N ALA A 147 -23.12 5.18 -27.29
CA ALA A 147 -24.10 4.08 -27.31
C ALA A 147 -25.56 4.61 -27.38
N GLU A 148 -25.88 5.66 -26.62
CA GLU A 148 -27.19 6.33 -26.66
C GLU A 148 -27.45 6.99 -28.01
N ALA A 149 -26.42 7.62 -28.60
CA ALA A 149 -26.53 8.22 -29.95
C ALA A 149 -26.79 7.17 -31.03
N ARG A 150 -26.18 5.99 -30.95
CA ARG A 150 -26.43 4.86 -31.86
C ARG A 150 -27.83 4.27 -31.67
N ALA A 151 -28.27 4.07 -30.45
CA ALA A 151 -29.61 3.57 -30.14
C ALA A 151 -30.73 4.54 -30.62
N GLY A 152 -30.47 5.86 -30.55
CA GLY A 152 -31.38 6.88 -31.08
C GLY A 152 -31.48 6.93 -32.63
N GLN A 153 -30.47 6.42 -33.33
CA GLN A 153 -30.47 6.34 -34.79
C GLN A 153 -31.15 5.07 -35.36
N GLU A 154 -31.17 3.97 -34.58
CA GLU A 154 -31.84 2.71 -34.96
C GLU A 154 -33.35 2.70 -34.64
N GLY A 155 -33.85 3.67 -33.88
CA GLY A 155 -35.25 3.85 -33.52
C GLY A 155 -36.03 4.77 -34.47
N GLY A 156 -35.75 4.79 -35.78
CA GLY A 156 -36.57 5.46 -36.77
C GLY A 156 -37.91 4.73 -36.94
N PRO A 157 -39.04 5.45 -37.05
CA PRO A 157 -40.38 4.86 -37.04
C PRO A 157 -40.62 4.08 -38.33
N GLU A 158 -40.74 2.78 -38.24
CA GLU A 158 -41.40 2.00 -39.28
C GLU A 158 -42.88 2.33 -39.25
N ALA A 159 -43.22 3.25 -40.13
CA ALA A 159 -44.53 3.82 -40.28
C ALA A 159 -45.56 2.76 -40.70
N ALA A 160 -46.67 2.82 -40.04
CA ALA A 160 -47.94 2.30 -40.44
C ALA A 160 -48.16 2.32 -42.00
N GLY A 161 -48.31 1.16 -42.58
CA GLY A 161 -48.94 0.96 -43.87
C GLY A 161 -50.22 0.21 -43.62
N GLY A 162 -51.30 0.94 -43.49
CA GLY A 162 -52.63 0.38 -43.56
C GLY A 162 -52.93 -0.22 -44.94
N ASP A 163 -53.70 -1.25 -44.98
CA ASP A 163 -54.68 -1.30 -46.02
C ASP A 163 -55.96 -2.02 -45.56
N LYS A 164 -57.05 -1.30 -45.77
CA LYS A 164 -58.40 -1.82 -45.69
C LYS A 164 -58.68 -2.57 -46.97
N LYS A 165 -59.41 -3.63 -46.91
CA LYS A 165 -60.48 -4.15 -47.80
C LYS A 165 -60.66 -5.64 -47.48
N GLU A 166 -61.79 -6.07 -47.30
CA GLU A 166 -63.20 -6.24 -47.56
C GLU A 166 -63.72 -7.34 -46.65
#